data_f39b14ad02685eb9fbf532ffd060ab83
#
_entry.id   f39b14ad02685eb9fbf532ffd060ab83
#
_cell.length_a   1.000
_cell.length_b   1.000
_cell.length_c   1.000
_cell.angle_alpha   90.00
_cell.angle_beta   90.00
_cell.angle_gamma   90.00
#
_symmetry.space_group_name_H-M   'P 1'
#
loop_
_entity.id
_entity.type
_entity.pdbx_description
1 polymer ?
#
loop_
_entity_poly.entity_id
_entity_poly.type
_entity_poly.pdbx_seq_one_letter_code
_entity_poly.pdbx_strand_id
1 'polypeptide(L)'
;MEQSSMCTKQLTDVTDVDTLVSFLKTKGENHKCYYHYTSWDSFLKIFENSSFLLTRGNSLNINDQHEALMKGSWSTWNRTYIGSFAYGQSENMAMWGLYGQPETDAIRIAIPRAEMLNWIHGTKEVYIWDGAPIDSIRADVTLNDIVHVSGEAHSGNLLLSHQGKTLETDNIPGLKGVDTAHQMTGYIKNAAWRYENEVRIRVELPYSVGKEKIMIKIPDYVLSAITVMEGPSFVYKTDDICKLLHSQHRISESAFTGLLKYRSLCSLCAHGAFEKK
;
A
#
# COMPACT_ATOMS: atom_id res chain seq x y z
N MET A 1 -12.18 -26.03 -22.83
CA MET A 1 -11.79 -25.18 -21.68
C MET A 1 -12.35 -23.80 -22.02
N GLU A 2 -13.53 -23.50 -21.50
CA GLU A 2 -14.16 -22.18 -21.67
C GLU A 2 -13.36 -21.17 -20.85
N GLN A 3 -12.73 -20.21 -21.54
CA GLN A 3 -12.29 -18.97 -20.93
C GLN A 3 -13.56 -18.23 -20.49
N SER A 4 -13.95 -18.41 -19.22
CA SER A 4 -14.89 -17.52 -18.56
C SER A 4 -14.34 -16.11 -18.69
N SER A 5 -14.92 -15.33 -19.60
CA SER A 5 -14.73 -13.90 -19.69
C SER A 5 -15.07 -13.33 -18.30
N MET A 6 -14.03 -12.98 -17.53
CA MET A 6 -14.20 -12.23 -16.30
C MET A 6 -14.80 -10.88 -16.67
N CYS A 7 -16.13 -10.81 -16.60
CA CYS A 7 -16.86 -9.55 -16.70
C CYS A 7 -16.31 -8.65 -15.57
N THR A 8 -15.64 -7.57 -15.93
CA THR A 8 -15.11 -6.60 -14.97
C THR A 8 -16.31 -5.97 -14.26
N LYS A 9 -16.66 -6.51 -13.09
CA LYS A 9 -17.75 -5.97 -12.25
C LYS A 9 -17.51 -4.47 -12.06
N GLN A 10 -18.57 -3.70 -12.16
CA GLN A 10 -18.56 -2.26 -11.87
C GLN A 10 -18.95 -2.05 -10.40
N LEU A 11 -18.64 -0.89 -9.84
CA LEU A 11 -19.06 -0.55 -8.47
C LEU A 11 -20.60 -0.60 -8.32
N THR A 12 -21.33 -0.36 -9.39
CA THR A 12 -22.80 -0.48 -9.47
C THR A 12 -23.34 -1.92 -9.33
N ASP A 13 -22.49 -2.92 -9.50
CA ASP A 13 -22.85 -4.34 -9.39
C ASP A 13 -22.69 -4.88 -7.96
N VAL A 14 -22.25 -4.02 -7.04
CA VAL A 14 -22.09 -4.34 -5.62
C VAL A 14 -23.45 -4.38 -4.95
N THR A 15 -23.82 -5.52 -4.39
CA THR A 15 -25.11 -5.76 -3.70
C THR A 15 -24.96 -6.05 -2.21
N ASP A 16 -23.75 -6.42 -1.79
CA ASP A 16 -23.39 -6.80 -0.42
C ASP A 16 -21.88 -6.69 -0.21
N VAL A 17 -21.39 -7.05 0.97
CA VAL A 17 -19.97 -6.98 1.32
C VAL A 17 -19.13 -7.96 0.51
N ASP A 18 -19.60 -9.16 0.26
CA ASP A 18 -18.81 -10.18 -0.46
C ASP A 18 -18.60 -9.76 -1.92
N THR A 19 -19.61 -9.19 -2.55
CA THR A 19 -19.49 -8.62 -3.90
C THR A 19 -18.59 -7.40 -3.93
N LEU A 20 -18.60 -6.55 -2.88
CA LEU A 20 -17.69 -5.43 -2.74
C LEU A 20 -16.23 -5.90 -2.61
N VAL A 21 -15.96 -6.84 -1.71
CA VAL A 21 -14.60 -7.41 -1.52
C VAL A 21 -14.11 -8.09 -2.79
N SER A 22 -14.97 -8.87 -3.45
CA SER A 22 -14.65 -9.50 -4.74
C SER A 22 -14.34 -8.47 -5.83
N PHE A 23 -15.10 -7.38 -5.88
CA PHE A 23 -14.84 -6.25 -6.78
C PHE A 23 -13.47 -5.60 -6.51
N LEU A 24 -13.15 -5.28 -5.25
CA LEU A 24 -11.92 -4.65 -4.85
C LEU A 24 -10.69 -5.52 -5.14
N LYS A 25 -10.80 -6.83 -4.89
CA LYS A 25 -9.77 -7.80 -5.24
C LYS A 25 -9.52 -7.80 -6.75
N THR A 26 -10.56 -7.91 -7.55
CA THR A 26 -10.45 -7.89 -9.03
C THR A 26 -9.81 -6.60 -9.53
N LYS A 27 -10.12 -5.45 -8.92
CA LYS A 27 -9.51 -4.17 -9.28
C LYS A 27 -8.07 -4.07 -8.81
N GLY A 28 -7.76 -4.53 -7.60
CA GLY A 28 -6.41 -4.59 -7.07
C GLY A 28 -5.47 -5.44 -7.94
N GLU A 29 -5.98 -6.46 -8.57
CA GLU A 29 -5.22 -7.33 -9.48
C GLU A 29 -5.09 -6.78 -10.92
N ASN A 30 -5.74 -5.66 -11.26
CA ASN A 30 -5.82 -5.16 -12.64
C ASN A 30 -4.87 -3.99 -12.98
N HIS A 31 -3.94 -3.66 -12.12
CA HIS A 31 -2.96 -2.60 -12.38
C HIS A 31 -1.77 -3.14 -13.19
N LYS A 32 -1.17 -2.27 -14.03
CA LYS A 32 0.00 -2.67 -14.86
C LYS A 32 1.25 -2.87 -14.03
N CYS A 33 1.40 -2.08 -12.96
CA CYS A 33 2.55 -2.07 -12.07
C CYS A 33 2.13 -1.58 -10.69
N TYR A 34 2.85 -2.02 -9.67
CA TYR A 34 2.62 -1.69 -8.27
C TYR A 34 3.86 -1.00 -7.71
N TYR A 35 3.67 0.14 -7.08
CA TYR A 35 4.75 1.01 -6.64
C TYR A 35 4.80 1.08 -5.11
N HIS A 36 5.96 0.88 -4.53
CA HIS A 36 6.19 1.04 -3.10
C HIS A 36 7.23 2.12 -2.87
N TYR A 37 6.80 3.22 -2.23
CA TYR A 37 7.68 4.31 -1.83
C TYR A 37 8.29 3.97 -0.48
N THR A 38 9.61 4.09 -0.35
CA THR A 38 10.33 3.68 0.85
C THR A 38 11.68 4.38 0.96
N SER A 39 12.42 4.12 2.05
CA SER A 39 13.79 4.56 2.22
C SER A 39 14.79 3.55 1.66
N TRP A 40 16.02 4.02 1.39
CA TRP A 40 17.14 3.17 1.00
C TRP A 40 17.39 2.02 1.99
N ASP A 41 17.41 2.32 3.29
CA ASP A 41 17.59 1.32 4.34
C ASP A 41 16.50 0.23 4.31
N SER A 42 15.24 0.61 4.13
CA SER A 42 14.14 -0.36 4.00
C SER A 42 14.25 -1.19 2.73
N PHE A 43 14.67 -0.59 1.62
CA PHE A 43 14.91 -1.29 0.37
C PHE A 43 16.02 -2.35 0.52
N LEU A 44 17.14 -2.01 1.13
CA LEU A 44 18.20 -2.97 1.41
C LEU A 44 17.68 -4.18 2.20
N LYS A 45 16.92 -3.93 3.26
CA LYS A 45 16.32 -5.00 4.08
C LYS A 45 15.37 -5.89 3.29
N ILE A 46 14.59 -5.33 2.34
CA ILE A 46 13.73 -6.11 1.45
C ILE A 46 14.56 -7.09 0.61
N PHE A 47 15.66 -6.61 0.03
CA PHE A 47 16.54 -7.41 -0.83
C PHE A 47 17.36 -8.42 -0.04
N GLU A 48 18.04 -8.00 1.02
CA GLU A 48 18.89 -8.86 1.85
C GLU A 48 18.13 -10.02 2.47
N ASN A 49 16.89 -9.75 2.91
CA ASN A 49 16.06 -10.77 3.54
C ASN A 49 15.11 -11.48 2.57
N SER A 50 15.08 -11.09 1.30
CA SER A 50 14.12 -11.57 0.30
C SER A 50 12.70 -11.61 0.87
N SER A 51 12.28 -10.51 1.50
CA SER A 51 11.03 -10.47 2.26
C SER A 51 10.38 -9.08 2.31
N PHE A 52 9.07 -9.07 2.51
CA PHE A 52 8.29 -7.85 2.70
C PHE A 52 7.53 -7.92 4.03
N LEU A 53 7.65 -6.86 4.82
CA LEU A 53 6.97 -6.78 6.11
C LEU A 53 5.58 -6.14 5.93
N LEU A 54 4.57 -6.80 6.49
CA LEU A 54 3.21 -6.28 6.60
C LEU A 54 3.01 -5.80 8.04
N THR A 55 2.38 -4.63 8.18
CA THR A 55 2.11 -4.02 9.48
C THR A 55 0.67 -4.31 9.90
N ARG A 56 0.46 -4.58 11.20
CA ARG A 56 -0.88 -4.78 11.77
C ARG A 56 -1.71 -3.51 11.59
N GLY A 57 -2.94 -3.65 11.15
CA GLY A 57 -3.78 -2.54 10.74
C GLY A 57 -4.19 -1.58 11.85
N ASN A 58 -4.09 -1.97 13.13
CA ASN A 58 -4.29 -1.07 14.28
C ASN A 58 -2.97 -0.58 14.90
N SER A 59 -1.86 -0.73 14.20
CA SER A 59 -0.57 -0.20 14.64
C SER A 59 -0.58 1.32 14.63
N LEU A 60 0.09 1.94 15.60
CA LEU A 60 0.34 3.39 15.65
C LEU A 60 1.20 3.88 14.47
N ASN A 61 1.84 2.98 13.75
CA ASN A 61 2.65 3.28 12.57
C ASN A 61 1.82 3.40 11.27
N ILE A 62 0.50 3.23 11.32
CA ILE A 62 -0.39 3.47 10.18
C ILE A 62 -0.78 4.95 10.17
N ASN A 63 -0.62 5.60 9.01
CA ASN A 63 -0.85 7.04 8.87
C ASN A 63 -2.30 7.45 9.08
N ASP A 64 -3.26 6.62 8.67
CA ASP A 64 -4.68 6.90 8.90
C ASP A 64 -5.20 6.16 10.15
N GLN A 65 -5.05 6.79 11.28
CA GLN A 65 -5.57 6.30 12.57
C GLN A 65 -7.11 6.14 12.56
N HIS A 66 -7.82 6.86 11.70
CA HIS A 66 -9.28 6.78 11.61
C HIS A 66 -9.77 5.44 11.06
N GLU A 67 -8.98 4.74 10.26
CA GLU A 67 -9.32 3.40 9.81
C GLU A 67 -9.52 2.42 10.99
N ALA A 68 -8.67 2.53 12.01
CA ALA A 68 -8.72 1.68 13.19
C ALA A 68 -9.82 2.08 14.19
N LEU A 69 -10.35 3.30 14.08
CA LEU A 69 -11.39 3.83 14.98
C LEU A 69 -12.81 3.49 14.54
N MET A 70 -13.00 2.83 13.40
CA MET A 70 -14.32 2.37 12.98
C MET A 70 -14.89 1.40 14.02
N LYS A 71 -16.04 1.77 14.58
CA LYS A 71 -16.71 1.04 15.67
C LYS A 71 -16.91 -0.42 15.30
N GLY A 72 -16.47 -1.34 16.16
CA GLY A 72 -16.61 -2.77 15.94
C GLY A 72 -15.45 -3.47 15.19
N SER A 73 -14.55 -2.74 14.53
CA SER A 73 -13.48 -3.34 13.72
C SER A 73 -12.24 -3.79 14.51
N TRP A 74 -12.14 -3.43 15.80
CA TRP A 74 -10.94 -3.62 16.61
C TRP A 74 -10.45 -5.07 16.67
N SER A 75 -11.35 -6.04 16.81
CA SER A 75 -10.97 -7.46 16.85
C SER A 75 -10.42 -7.97 15.54
N THR A 76 -10.97 -7.49 14.43
CA THR A 76 -10.51 -7.84 13.07
C THR A 76 -9.18 -7.17 12.78
N TRP A 77 -8.99 -5.90 13.17
CA TRP A 77 -7.73 -5.19 13.02
C TRP A 77 -6.57 -5.83 13.78
N ASN A 78 -6.81 -6.48 14.92
CA ASN A 78 -5.77 -7.17 15.69
C ASN A 78 -5.16 -8.38 14.95
N ARG A 79 -5.81 -8.89 13.92
CA ARG A 79 -5.39 -10.03 13.12
C ARG A 79 -5.24 -9.73 11.62
N THR A 80 -5.50 -8.48 11.21
CA THR A 80 -5.33 -8.01 9.83
C THR A 80 -4.01 -7.27 9.68
N TYR A 81 -3.24 -7.67 8.68
CA TYR A 81 -1.96 -7.07 8.34
C TYR A 81 -2.00 -6.55 6.91
N ILE A 82 -1.40 -5.39 6.70
CA ILE A 82 -1.42 -4.70 5.42
C ILE A 82 -0.02 -4.26 4.98
N GLY A 83 0.19 -4.28 3.66
CA GLY A 83 1.33 -3.67 3.00
C GLY A 83 0.84 -2.82 1.84
N SER A 84 1.12 -1.52 1.90
CA SER A 84 0.57 -0.55 0.97
C SER A 84 1.46 -0.38 -0.25
N PHE A 85 0.84 -0.38 -1.42
CA PHE A 85 1.42 -0.05 -2.70
C PHE A 85 0.57 1.03 -3.35
N ALA A 86 1.15 1.78 -4.27
CA ALA A 86 0.42 2.69 -5.13
C ALA A 86 0.29 2.09 -6.54
N TYR A 87 -0.72 2.51 -7.28
CA TYR A 87 -0.86 2.22 -8.70
C TYR A 87 -0.89 3.52 -9.53
N GLY A 88 -0.82 3.38 -10.85
CA GLY A 88 -0.72 4.53 -11.75
C GLY A 88 0.72 4.78 -12.20
N GLN A 89 0.89 5.47 -13.34
CA GLN A 89 2.22 5.64 -13.95
C GLN A 89 2.95 6.90 -13.48
N SER A 90 2.20 7.93 -13.07
CA SER A 90 2.79 9.21 -12.65
C SER A 90 3.36 9.13 -11.25
N GLU A 91 4.49 9.79 -11.07
CA GLU A 91 5.03 10.04 -9.74
C GLU A 91 4.11 10.96 -8.94
N ASN A 92 4.13 10.78 -7.62
CA ASN A 92 3.35 11.58 -6.70
C ASN A 92 4.27 12.21 -5.64
N MET A 93 4.37 13.55 -5.66
CA MET A 93 5.20 14.30 -4.71
C MET A 93 4.82 14.09 -3.25
N ALA A 94 3.52 13.93 -2.97
CA ALA A 94 3.08 13.67 -1.61
C ALA A 94 3.57 12.29 -1.11
N MET A 95 3.63 11.30 -2.00
CA MET A 95 4.14 9.96 -1.68
C MET A 95 5.65 10.01 -1.38
N TRP A 96 6.41 10.81 -2.11
CA TRP A 96 7.82 11.03 -1.82
C TRP A 96 8.02 11.67 -0.44
N GLY A 97 7.23 12.71 -0.14
CA GLY A 97 7.31 13.41 1.15
C GLY A 97 6.85 12.58 2.36
N LEU A 98 5.88 11.68 2.18
CA LEU A 98 5.32 10.88 3.26
C LEU A 98 6.07 9.57 3.52
N TYR A 99 6.50 8.89 2.46
CA TYR A 99 7.00 7.52 2.54
C TYR A 99 8.47 7.36 2.15
N GLY A 100 9.05 8.34 1.46
CA GLY A 100 10.46 8.38 1.09
C GLY A 100 11.33 9.13 2.11
N GLN A 101 11.10 8.95 3.41
CA GLN A 101 11.86 9.67 4.43
C GLN A 101 13.05 8.85 4.94
N PRO A 102 14.21 9.49 5.17
CA PRO A 102 14.52 10.91 4.84
C PRO A 102 14.53 11.13 3.32
N GLU A 103 14.26 12.35 2.86
CA GLU A 103 14.15 12.67 1.42
C GLU A 103 15.42 12.30 0.62
N THR A 104 16.59 12.33 1.27
CA THR A 104 17.89 11.96 0.70
C THR A 104 18.04 10.47 0.42
N ASP A 105 17.18 9.66 0.99
CA ASP A 105 17.22 8.20 0.95
C ASP A 105 16.01 7.61 0.23
N ALA A 106 15.15 8.49 -0.32
CA ALA A 106 13.89 8.10 -0.90
C ALA A 106 14.09 7.27 -2.17
N ILE A 107 13.41 6.14 -2.26
CA ILE A 107 13.32 5.34 -3.47
C ILE A 107 11.88 4.85 -3.70
N ARG A 108 11.57 4.52 -4.94
CA ARG A 108 10.31 3.88 -5.34
C ARG A 108 10.62 2.55 -6.02
N ILE A 109 10.15 1.47 -5.43
CA ILE A 109 10.20 0.14 -6.01
C ILE A 109 9.00 -0.03 -6.94
N ALA A 110 9.18 -0.63 -8.12
CA ALA A 110 8.09 -0.99 -9.01
C ALA A 110 8.13 -2.49 -9.29
N ILE A 111 6.98 -3.16 -9.10
CA ILE A 111 6.78 -4.58 -9.36
C ILE A 111 5.77 -4.72 -10.50
N PRO A 112 6.13 -5.36 -11.62
CA PRO A 112 5.20 -5.57 -12.72
C PRO A 112 4.04 -6.50 -12.33
N ARG A 113 2.92 -6.38 -13.04
CA ARG A 113 1.67 -7.08 -12.69
C ARG A 113 1.82 -8.60 -12.62
N ALA A 114 2.47 -9.20 -13.60
CA ALA A 114 2.58 -10.66 -13.66
C ALA A 114 3.31 -11.22 -12.44
N GLU A 115 4.42 -10.61 -12.07
CA GLU A 115 5.25 -10.98 -10.94
C GLU A 115 4.53 -10.76 -9.62
N MET A 116 3.84 -9.62 -9.48
CA MET A 116 3.04 -9.32 -8.29
C MET A 116 1.93 -10.36 -8.09
N LEU A 117 1.16 -10.67 -9.13
CA LEU A 117 0.06 -11.64 -9.03
C LEU A 117 0.58 -13.06 -8.75
N ASN A 118 1.64 -13.48 -9.44
CA ASN A 118 2.25 -14.78 -9.20
C ASN A 118 2.78 -14.90 -7.76
N TRP A 119 3.38 -13.82 -7.25
CA TRP A 119 3.85 -13.77 -5.87
C TRP A 119 2.69 -13.90 -4.88
N ILE A 120 1.68 -13.04 -4.99
CA ILE A 120 0.55 -13.01 -4.05
C ILE A 120 -0.25 -14.32 -4.10
N HIS A 121 -0.60 -14.81 -5.28
CA HIS A 121 -1.34 -16.08 -5.42
C HIS A 121 -0.52 -17.31 -4.99
N GLY A 122 0.80 -17.24 -5.14
CA GLY A 122 1.72 -18.29 -4.72
C GLY A 122 2.00 -18.32 -3.22
N THR A 123 1.79 -17.20 -2.51
CA THR A 123 2.05 -17.10 -1.07
C THR A 123 0.92 -17.77 -0.28
N LYS A 124 1.25 -18.84 0.46
CA LYS A 124 0.30 -19.60 1.29
C LYS A 124 0.63 -19.55 2.77
N GLU A 125 1.80 -19.03 3.10
CA GLU A 125 2.31 -18.91 4.45
C GLU A 125 2.85 -17.51 4.70
N VAL A 126 2.64 -17.03 5.89
CA VAL A 126 3.21 -15.79 6.42
C VAL A 126 3.98 -16.12 7.69
N TYR A 127 4.99 -15.32 8.00
CA TYR A 127 5.86 -15.55 9.14
C TYR A 127 5.62 -14.45 10.17
N ILE A 128 5.46 -14.84 11.43
CA ILE A 128 5.42 -13.91 12.56
C ILE A 128 6.79 -13.24 12.67
N TRP A 129 6.80 -11.90 12.76
CA TRP A 129 8.04 -11.13 12.81
C TRP A 129 8.25 -10.44 14.17
N ASP A 130 9.45 -10.69 14.74
CA ASP A 130 9.91 -10.02 15.97
C ASP A 130 11.44 -9.79 15.89
N GLY A 131 11.85 -8.97 14.90
CA GLY A 131 13.28 -8.82 14.56
C GLY A 131 13.85 -9.94 13.70
N ALA A 132 13.23 -11.13 13.76
CA ALA A 132 13.50 -12.29 12.92
C ALA A 132 12.18 -13.08 12.72
N PRO A 133 12.08 -13.97 11.73
CA PRO A 133 10.94 -14.87 11.59
C PRO A 133 10.93 -15.88 12.76
N ILE A 134 9.80 -15.94 13.49
CA ILE A 134 9.64 -16.83 14.66
C ILE A 134 8.93 -18.11 14.25
N ASP A 135 7.79 -18.00 13.58
CA ASP A 135 6.91 -19.10 13.24
C ASP A 135 6.13 -18.77 11.95
N SER A 136 5.58 -19.78 11.29
CA SER A 136 4.78 -19.62 10.10
C SER A 136 3.31 -19.94 10.36
N ILE A 137 2.44 -19.20 9.70
CA ILE A 137 0.99 -19.39 9.76
C ILE A 137 0.47 -19.48 8.33
N ARG A 138 -0.31 -20.52 8.05
CA ARG A 138 -1.04 -20.59 6.77
C ARG A 138 -2.11 -19.51 6.75
N ALA A 139 -2.07 -18.66 5.72
CA ALA A 139 -3.00 -17.57 5.55
C ALA A 139 -3.24 -17.28 4.07
N ASP A 140 -4.41 -16.74 3.76
CA ASP A 140 -4.70 -16.23 2.43
C ASP A 140 -4.16 -14.80 2.32
N VAL A 141 -3.35 -14.59 1.30
CA VAL A 141 -2.80 -13.28 0.93
C VAL A 141 -3.58 -12.77 -0.26
N THR A 142 -4.10 -11.56 -0.16
CA THR A 142 -4.90 -10.94 -1.21
C THR A 142 -4.33 -9.58 -1.61
N LEU A 143 -4.63 -9.16 -2.84
CA LEU A 143 -4.28 -7.85 -3.38
C LEU A 143 -5.56 -7.10 -3.71
N ASN A 144 -5.80 -5.98 -3.03
CA ASN A 144 -7.08 -5.29 -3.11
C ASN A 144 -6.89 -3.79 -3.33
N ASP A 145 -7.67 -3.20 -4.22
CA ASP A 145 -7.83 -1.74 -4.27
C ASP A 145 -8.46 -1.23 -2.98
N ILE A 146 -8.23 0.05 -2.70
CA ILE A 146 -8.85 0.73 -1.56
C ILE A 146 -10.06 1.53 -2.04
N VAL A 147 -11.17 1.39 -1.32
CA VAL A 147 -12.32 2.28 -1.42
C VAL A 147 -12.13 3.45 -0.46
N HIS A 148 -12.32 4.65 -0.98
CA HIS A 148 -12.28 5.85 -0.17
C HIS A 148 -13.67 6.16 0.39
N VAL A 149 -13.69 6.48 1.68
CA VAL A 149 -14.92 6.76 2.43
C VAL A 149 -14.96 8.23 2.82
N SER A 150 -16.09 8.87 2.56
CA SER A 150 -16.43 10.18 3.10
C SER A 150 -17.75 10.09 3.87
N GLY A 151 -17.87 10.90 4.92
CA GLY A 151 -19.01 10.88 5.85
C GLY A 151 -18.59 10.52 7.26
N GLU A 152 -19.50 10.65 8.20
CA GLU A 152 -19.27 10.27 9.58
C GLU A 152 -19.52 8.76 9.74
N ALA A 153 -18.51 8.03 10.14
CA ALA A 153 -18.58 6.59 10.40
C ALA A 153 -19.68 6.20 11.43
N HIS A 154 -20.17 7.20 12.18
CA HIS A 154 -21.21 7.00 13.20
C HIS A 154 -22.65 7.05 12.67
N SER A 155 -22.88 7.53 11.46
CA SER A 155 -24.24 7.67 10.90
C SER A 155 -24.78 6.39 10.28
N GLY A 156 -23.93 5.36 10.10
CA GLY A 156 -24.31 4.11 9.42
C GLY A 156 -24.40 4.22 7.90
N ASN A 157 -24.48 5.44 7.35
CA ASN A 157 -24.49 5.68 5.92
C ASN A 157 -23.12 6.21 5.47
N LEU A 158 -22.38 5.43 4.69
CA LEU A 158 -21.08 5.77 4.16
C LEU A 158 -21.16 6.02 2.67
N LEU A 159 -20.55 7.10 2.22
CA LEU A 159 -20.32 7.34 0.80
C LEU A 159 -19.00 6.68 0.39
N LEU A 160 -19.10 5.57 -0.30
CA LEU A 160 -17.97 4.86 -0.89
C LEU A 160 -17.57 5.50 -2.21
N SER A 161 -16.29 5.69 -2.42
CA SER A 161 -15.75 6.24 -3.67
C SER A 161 -14.58 5.39 -4.17
N HIS A 162 -14.65 5.00 -5.44
CA HIS A 162 -13.59 4.25 -6.11
C HIS A 162 -13.46 4.72 -7.57
N GLN A 163 -12.27 5.18 -7.96
CA GLN A 163 -11.95 5.64 -9.33
C GLN A 163 -13.00 6.61 -9.92
N GLY A 164 -13.44 7.59 -9.11
CA GLY A 164 -14.39 8.63 -9.53
C GLY A 164 -15.86 8.21 -9.53
N LYS A 165 -16.19 6.96 -9.23
CA LYS A 165 -17.55 6.48 -9.00
C LYS A 165 -17.86 6.48 -7.50
N THR A 166 -19.11 6.76 -7.16
CA THR A 166 -19.60 6.81 -5.77
C THR A 166 -20.76 5.86 -5.56
N LEU A 167 -20.90 5.36 -4.35
CA LEU A 167 -21.96 4.45 -3.92
C LEU A 167 -22.26 4.70 -2.44
N GLU A 168 -23.52 4.94 -2.10
CA GLU A 168 -23.96 5.07 -0.71
C GLU A 168 -24.32 3.70 -0.14
N THR A 169 -23.85 3.39 1.06
CA THR A 169 -24.09 2.07 1.69
C THR A 169 -25.56 1.80 1.95
N ASP A 170 -26.36 2.84 2.26
CA ASP A 170 -27.81 2.72 2.46
C ASP A 170 -28.59 2.30 1.21
N ASN A 171 -28.01 2.52 0.02
CA ASN A 171 -28.58 2.11 -1.26
C ASN A 171 -28.24 0.67 -1.63
N ILE A 172 -27.41 0.00 -0.82
CA ILE A 172 -27.03 -1.40 -1.04
C ILE A 172 -27.78 -2.27 -0.03
N PRO A 173 -28.74 -3.11 -0.46
CA PRO A 173 -29.58 -3.89 0.47
C PRO A 173 -28.79 -4.73 1.47
N GLY A 174 -27.69 -5.33 1.04
CA GLY A 174 -26.83 -6.17 1.88
C GLY A 174 -25.85 -5.40 2.77
N LEU A 175 -25.78 -4.05 2.66
CA LEU A 175 -24.91 -3.19 3.48
C LEU A 175 -25.72 -2.31 4.43
N LYS A 176 -27.01 -2.14 4.18
CA LYS A 176 -27.88 -1.28 4.99
C LYS A 176 -28.03 -1.82 6.41
N GLY A 177 -27.61 -1.02 7.37
CA GLY A 177 -27.72 -1.37 8.80
C GLY A 177 -26.82 -2.51 9.26
N VAL A 178 -25.98 -3.06 8.38
CA VAL A 178 -24.94 -4.03 8.76
C VAL A 178 -23.78 -3.28 9.40
N ASP A 179 -23.20 -3.84 10.45
CA ASP A 179 -21.90 -3.37 10.96
C ASP A 179 -20.80 -3.74 9.95
N THR A 180 -20.75 -2.97 8.87
CA THR A 180 -19.81 -3.16 7.76
C THR A 180 -18.37 -2.93 8.15
N ALA A 181 -18.13 -2.32 9.31
CA ALA A 181 -16.80 -1.98 9.79
C ALA A 181 -15.90 -3.21 9.93
N HIS A 182 -16.45 -4.32 10.45
CA HIS A 182 -15.70 -5.57 10.58
C HIS A 182 -15.30 -6.17 9.23
N GLN A 183 -16.23 -6.17 8.30
CA GLN A 183 -16.07 -6.82 7.01
C GLN A 183 -15.23 -5.98 6.05
N MET A 184 -15.22 -4.64 6.24
CA MET A 184 -14.44 -3.71 5.40
C MET A 184 -13.04 -3.39 5.95
N THR A 185 -12.63 -4.04 7.03
CA THR A 185 -11.31 -3.84 7.63
C THR A 185 -10.19 -4.09 6.61
N GLY A 186 -9.35 -3.06 6.38
CA GLY A 186 -8.24 -3.11 5.43
C GLY A 186 -8.61 -2.81 3.97
N TYR A 187 -9.89 -2.59 3.66
CA TYR A 187 -10.38 -2.28 2.30
C TYR A 187 -10.78 -0.82 2.11
N ILE A 188 -10.93 -0.07 3.20
CA ILE A 188 -11.38 1.32 3.16
C ILE A 188 -10.34 2.26 3.75
N LYS A 189 -10.38 3.52 3.31
CA LYS A 189 -9.56 4.62 3.81
C LYS A 189 -10.31 5.93 3.68
N ASN A 190 -10.01 6.92 4.52
CA ASN A 190 -10.63 8.24 4.42
C ASN A 190 -10.36 8.87 3.05
N ALA A 191 -11.35 9.58 2.49
CA ALA A 191 -11.28 10.21 1.17
C ALA A 191 -10.16 11.27 1.04
N ALA A 192 -9.66 11.80 2.15
CA ALA A 192 -8.51 12.70 2.15
C ALA A 192 -7.22 12.04 1.60
N TRP A 193 -7.11 10.71 1.69
CA TRP A 193 -5.96 9.93 1.21
C TRP A 193 -6.08 9.44 -0.23
N ARG A 194 -7.10 9.90 -0.96
CA ARG A 194 -7.40 9.47 -2.33
C ARG A 194 -6.24 9.64 -3.32
N TYR A 195 -5.37 10.61 -3.07
CA TYR A 195 -4.20 10.90 -3.90
C TYR A 195 -3.13 9.78 -3.91
N GLU A 196 -3.19 8.83 -2.96
CA GLU A 196 -2.22 7.74 -2.88
C GLU A 196 -2.42 6.69 -3.97
N ASN A 197 -3.62 6.60 -4.56
CA ASN A 197 -3.98 5.52 -5.49
C ASN A 197 -3.57 4.16 -4.91
N GLU A 198 -4.06 3.88 -3.70
CA GLU A 198 -3.58 2.76 -2.89
C GLU A 198 -4.18 1.43 -3.32
N VAL A 199 -3.32 0.42 -3.38
CA VAL A 199 -3.66 -1.00 -3.43
C VAL A 199 -2.92 -1.70 -2.29
N ARG A 200 -3.57 -2.63 -1.61
CA ARG A 200 -3.00 -3.31 -0.45
C ARG A 200 -2.79 -4.80 -0.68
N ILE A 201 -1.60 -5.28 -0.29
CA ILE A 201 -1.45 -6.66 0.14
C ILE A 201 -2.14 -6.76 1.50
N ARG A 202 -3.14 -7.64 1.61
CA ARG A 202 -3.89 -7.85 2.85
C ARG A 202 -3.81 -9.30 3.26
N VAL A 203 -3.54 -9.51 4.54
CA VAL A 203 -3.56 -10.82 5.20
C VAL A 203 -4.47 -10.72 6.41
N GLU A 204 -5.41 -11.64 6.53
CA GLU A 204 -6.17 -11.82 7.75
C GLU A 204 -5.81 -13.17 8.38
N LEU A 205 -5.25 -13.12 9.58
CA LEU A 205 -4.90 -14.33 10.30
C LEU A 205 -6.12 -14.96 10.98
N PRO A 206 -6.17 -16.27 11.15
CA PRO A 206 -7.27 -16.95 11.85
C PRO A 206 -7.41 -16.51 13.32
N TYR A 207 -6.33 -16.02 13.92
CA TYR A 207 -6.28 -15.52 15.29
C TYR A 207 -5.25 -14.39 15.42
N SER A 208 -5.37 -13.62 16.51
CA SER A 208 -4.37 -12.57 16.82
C SER A 208 -3.08 -13.20 17.37
N VAL A 209 -1.95 -12.80 16.81
CA VAL A 209 -0.62 -13.24 17.25
C VAL A 209 0.08 -12.23 18.15
N GLY A 210 -0.57 -11.09 18.44
CA GLY A 210 -0.04 -10.06 19.35
C GLY A 210 1.18 -9.30 18.84
N LYS A 211 1.64 -9.54 17.62
CA LYS A 211 2.82 -8.87 17.03
C LYS A 211 2.42 -7.77 16.07
N GLU A 212 3.25 -6.73 15.99
CA GLU A 212 3.06 -5.57 15.12
C GLU A 212 3.25 -5.89 13.64
N LYS A 213 4.08 -6.88 13.32
CA LYS A 213 4.47 -7.21 11.96
C LYS A 213 4.41 -8.70 11.69
N ILE A 214 4.08 -9.02 10.46
CA ILE A 214 4.31 -10.32 9.84
C ILE A 214 5.14 -10.12 8.58
N MET A 215 5.74 -11.19 8.11
CA MET A 215 6.61 -11.20 6.95
C MET A 215 6.05 -12.13 5.88
N ILE A 216 6.14 -11.73 4.62
CA ILE A 216 5.95 -12.58 3.45
C ILE A 216 7.27 -12.68 2.68
N LYS A 217 7.62 -13.88 2.21
CA LYS A 217 8.83 -14.09 1.37
C LYS A 217 8.60 -13.56 -0.03
N ILE A 218 9.63 -12.94 -0.60
CA ILE A 218 9.64 -12.50 -1.99
C ILE A 218 10.44 -13.53 -2.80
N PRO A 219 9.84 -14.18 -3.78
CA PRO A 219 10.55 -15.10 -4.67
C PRO A 219 11.60 -14.39 -5.54
N ASP A 220 12.67 -15.09 -5.91
CA ASP A 220 13.77 -14.55 -6.72
C ASP A 220 13.30 -13.97 -8.06
N TYR A 221 12.29 -14.56 -8.70
CA TYR A 221 11.74 -14.04 -9.95
C TYR A 221 11.09 -12.65 -9.77
N VAL A 222 10.52 -12.35 -8.60
CA VAL A 222 9.98 -11.03 -8.26
C VAL A 222 11.12 -10.04 -8.03
N LEU A 223 12.10 -10.42 -7.18
CA LEU A 223 13.28 -9.59 -6.93
C LEU A 223 14.01 -9.26 -8.24
N SER A 224 14.10 -10.23 -9.14
CA SER A 224 14.72 -10.05 -10.45
C SER A 224 13.94 -9.12 -11.39
N ALA A 225 12.64 -8.94 -11.20
CA ALA A 225 11.78 -8.10 -12.03
C ALA A 225 11.60 -6.67 -11.46
N ILE A 226 11.97 -6.44 -10.20
CA ILE A 226 11.86 -5.12 -9.57
C ILE A 226 12.65 -4.08 -10.36
N THR A 227 12.04 -2.93 -10.60
CA THR A 227 12.73 -1.72 -11.02
C THR A 227 12.69 -0.68 -9.92
N VAL A 228 13.70 0.17 -9.88
CA VAL A 228 13.87 1.20 -8.84
C VAL A 228 13.90 2.57 -9.48
N MET A 229 13.24 3.52 -8.84
CA MET A 229 13.35 4.94 -9.16
C MET A 229 13.94 5.66 -7.96
N GLU A 230 14.99 6.42 -8.19
CA GLU A 230 15.60 7.30 -7.22
C GLU A 230 14.69 8.48 -6.92
N GLY A 231 14.55 8.83 -5.66
CA GLY A 231 13.74 9.99 -5.25
C GLY A 231 14.37 11.33 -5.66
N PRO A 232 13.58 12.43 -5.59
CA PRO A 232 14.00 13.73 -6.10
C PRO A 232 15.28 14.32 -5.48
N SER A 233 15.61 13.91 -4.26
CA SER A 233 16.78 14.38 -3.49
C SER A 233 17.76 13.26 -3.15
N PHE A 234 17.65 12.11 -3.81
CA PHE A 234 18.47 10.93 -3.52
C PHE A 234 19.97 11.24 -3.64
N VAL A 235 20.76 10.82 -2.64
CA VAL A 235 22.19 11.17 -2.54
C VAL A 235 23.14 9.99 -2.68
N TYR A 236 22.65 8.76 -2.59
CA TYR A 236 23.47 7.58 -2.76
C TYR A 236 23.87 7.39 -4.22
N LYS A 237 24.95 6.67 -4.42
CA LYS A 237 25.44 6.43 -5.78
C LYS A 237 24.58 5.39 -6.47
N THR A 238 24.13 5.68 -7.67
CA THR A 238 23.45 4.74 -8.58
C THR A 238 24.20 3.41 -8.69
N ASP A 239 25.55 3.44 -8.63
CA ASP A 239 26.39 2.25 -8.67
C ASP A 239 26.08 1.23 -7.55
N ASP A 240 25.69 1.69 -6.37
CA ASP A 240 25.37 0.80 -5.25
C ASP A 240 24.03 0.07 -5.49
N ILE A 241 23.04 0.77 -6.07
CA ILE A 241 21.79 0.17 -6.52
C ILE A 241 22.07 -0.79 -7.67
N CYS A 242 22.91 -0.42 -8.65
CA CYS A 242 23.27 -1.26 -9.79
C CYS A 242 23.92 -2.58 -9.35
N LYS A 243 24.82 -2.53 -8.37
CA LYS A 243 25.45 -3.73 -7.81
C LYS A 243 24.42 -4.68 -7.19
N LEU A 244 23.48 -4.12 -6.42
CA LEU A 244 22.44 -4.91 -5.77
C LEU A 244 21.44 -5.52 -6.78
N LEU A 245 21.04 -4.76 -7.79
CA LEU A 245 20.08 -5.20 -8.81
C LEU A 245 20.73 -5.99 -9.96
N HIS A 246 22.05 -6.05 -10.02
CA HIS A 246 22.82 -6.66 -11.11
C HIS A 246 22.45 -6.14 -12.52
N SER A 247 21.92 -4.91 -12.61
CA SER A 247 21.48 -4.33 -13.89
C SER A 247 21.30 -2.82 -13.82
N GLN A 248 21.94 -2.10 -14.74
CA GLN A 248 21.75 -0.63 -14.90
C GLN A 248 20.38 -0.28 -15.51
N HIS A 249 19.77 -1.18 -16.31
CA HIS A 249 18.50 -0.91 -16.99
C HIS A 249 17.28 -0.88 -16.06
N ARG A 250 17.47 -1.17 -14.77
CA ARG A 250 16.39 -1.26 -13.78
C ARG A 250 16.28 -0.01 -12.91
N ILE A 251 17.07 1.00 -13.18
CA ILE A 251 17.12 2.24 -12.40
C ILE A 251 16.68 3.42 -13.26
N SER A 252 15.90 4.31 -12.67
CA SER A 252 15.48 5.58 -13.27
C SER A 252 15.54 6.69 -12.24
N GLU A 253 15.68 7.93 -12.70
CA GLU A 253 15.59 9.11 -11.87
C GLU A 253 14.15 9.62 -11.80
N SER A 254 13.83 10.32 -10.70
CA SER A 254 12.56 11.03 -10.55
C SER A 254 12.46 12.19 -11.53
N ALA A 255 11.29 12.38 -12.13
CA ALA A 255 10.99 13.57 -12.92
C ALA A 255 11.04 14.87 -12.11
N PHE A 256 11.00 14.77 -10.78
CA PHE A 256 11.15 15.91 -9.85
C PHE A 256 12.57 16.17 -9.39
N THR A 257 13.56 15.42 -9.89
CA THR A 257 14.98 15.62 -9.57
C THR A 257 15.39 17.06 -9.86
N GLY A 258 15.95 17.72 -8.86
CA GLY A 258 16.35 19.14 -8.92
C GLY A 258 15.25 20.13 -8.53
N LEU A 259 13.97 19.81 -8.62
CA LEU A 259 12.90 20.72 -8.20
C LEU A 259 12.87 20.93 -6.67
N LEU A 260 13.19 19.90 -5.89
CA LEU A 260 13.30 19.99 -4.43
C LEU A 260 14.58 20.66 -3.98
N LYS A 261 15.67 20.61 -4.76
CA LYS A 261 16.92 21.33 -4.46
C LYS A 261 16.71 22.84 -4.38
N TYR A 262 15.80 23.40 -5.17
CA TYR A 262 15.44 24.82 -5.09
C TYR A 262 14.66 25.18 -3.83
N ARG A 263 13.86 24.26 -3.29
CA ARG A 263 13.12 24.51 -2.03
C ARG A 263 14.02 24.51 -0.80
N SER A 264 15.00 23.63 -0.73
CA SER A 264 15.97 23.62 0.39
C SER A 264 16.84 24.88 0.40
N LEU A 265 17.22 25.40 -0.76
CA LEU A 265 17.94 26.68 -0.86
C LEU A 265 17.03 27.87 -0.45
N CYS A 266 15.74 27.85 -0.78
CA CYS A 266 14.80 28.90 -0.39
C CYS A 266 14.50 28.90 1.12
N SER A 267 14.47 27.74 1.77
CA SER A 267 14.29 27.65 3.23
C SER A 267 15.51 28.18 3.99
N LEU A 268 16.72 27.99 3.47
CA LEU A 268 17.94 28.59 4.01
C LEU A 268 17.96 30.11 3.86
N CYS A 269 17.42 30.65 2.76
CA CYS A 269 17.27 32.10 2.58
C CYS A 269 16.21 32.71 3.49
N ALA A 270 15.14 32.00 3.79
CA ALA A 270 14.07 32.48 4.67
C ALA A 270 14.48 32.56 6.15
N HIS A 271 15.42 31.71 6.60
CA HIS A 271 15.93 31.74 7.98
C HIS A 271 17.04 32.77 8.18
N GLY A 272 17.66 33.29 7.13
CA GLY A 272 18.68 34.33 7.19
C GLY A 272 18.18 35.78 7.21
N ALA A 273 16.87 36.00 7.01
CA ALA A 273 16.31 37.34 6.85
C ALA A 273 15.64 37.94 8.10
N PHE A 274 15.63 37.24 9.24
CA PHE A 274 14.96 37.72 10.46
C PHE A 274 15.89 38.00 11.65
N GLU A 275 17.20 38.01 11.47
CA GLU A 275 18.10 38.57 12.47
C GLU A 275 18.75 39.85 11.95
N LYS A 276 18.02 40.93 11.86
CA LYS A 276 18.58 42.31 11.93
C LYS A 276 17.48 43.29 12.30
N LYS A 277 17.56 43.75 13.53
CA LYS A 277 17.07 44.90 14.23
C LYS A 277 15.84 44.72 15.08
#